data_e0a26540cc17a9af7d6649e5c31663a0
#
_entry.id   e0a26540cc17a9af7d6649e5c31663a0
#
_cell.length_a   1.000
_cell.length_b   1.000
_cell.length_c   1.000
_cell.angle_alpha   90.00
_cell.angle_beta   90.00
_cell.angle_gamma   90.00
#
_symmetry.space_group_name_H-M   'P 1'
#
loop_
_entity.id
_entity.type
_entity.pdbx_description
1 polymer ?
#
loop_
_entity_poly.entity_id
_entity_poly.type
_entity_poly.pdbx_seq_one_letter_code
_entity_poly.pdbx_strand_id
1 'polypeptide(L)'
;MRTPKYLSPTSVMKFYKDREEYYLNYLADTRPPRFPQTQPMSVGSAFDAYIKCYLSDHLGLNLFKIDELFEQQVEEQNRDWARIAGKTCFDVYVECGAAAMLVTELEASSIEPRFEFTVEGVRGGSVVPLLGKPDLSYQTKSGKTVIIDWKVNGYCSKASPRKGYVRIFPEGNHHKDALIEIKDNMAINVYHNLEDVNVDWATQLAIYGWVLGIDDDMPLVGIDQITCGAKKGLGEKGIRVAMHRCYIGDAFLKDLADKIEHVWEAIKSVDTVFDSPDSAEICARLDTYHLAFKDDDGFAAIMGR
;
A
#
# COMPACT_ATOMS: atom_id res chain seq x y z
N MET A 1 -15.25 -6.16 23.53
CA MET A 1 -14.25 -6.24 22.44
C MET A 1 -14.96 -6.45 21.12
N ARG A 2 -14.54 -5.80 20.06
CA ARG A 2 -15.15 -5.92 18.71
C ARG A 2 -14.56 -7.11 17.97
N THR A 3 -15.40 -7.82 17.22
CA THR A 3 -14.92 -8.77 16.22
C THR A 3 -14.86 -8.03 14.87
N PRO A 4 -13.72 -8.00 14.18
CA PRO A 4 -13.66 -7.39 12.86
C PRO A 4 -14.53 -8.16 11.86
N LYS A 5 -15.14 -7.45 10.92
CA LYS A 5 -15.93 -8.09 9.87
C LYS A 5 -15.05 -8.88 8.89
N TYR A 6 -13.83 -8.42 8.70
CA TYR A 6 -12.87 -8.95 7.72
C TYR A 6 -11.44 -8.65 8.16
N LEU A 7 -10.49 -9.35 7.57
CA LEU A 7 -9.08 -9.01 7.63
C LEU A 7 -8.66 -8.29 6.35
N SER A 8 -7.88 -7.24 6.50
CA SER A 8 -7.22 -6.53 5.40
C SER A 8 -5.72 -6.82 5.40
N PRO A 9 -4.99 -6.58 4.30
CA PRO A 9 -3.53 -6.74 4.29
C PRO A 9 -2.85 -6.04 5.45
N THR A 10 -3.21 -4.78 5.68
CA THR A 10 -2.66 -3.98 6.78
C THR A 10 -2.96 -4.59 8.16
N SER A 11 -4.16 -5.13 8.36
CA SER A 11 -4.52 -5.74 9.64
C SER A 11 -3.74 -7.03 9.88
N VAL A 12 -3.57 -7.88 8.88
CA VAL A 12 -2.77 -9.11 8.99
C VAL A 12 -1.31 -8.79 9.31
N MET A 13 -0.70 -7.87 8.56
CA MET A 13 0.68 -7.45 8.81
C MET A 13 0.85 -6.83 10.21
N LYS A 14 -0.12 -6.04 10.65
CA LYS A 14 -0.11 -5.39 11.96
C LYS A 14 -0.16 -6.41 13.09
N PHE A 15 -0.99 -7.45 12.98
CA PHE A 15 -1.10 -8.50 13.99
C PHE A 15 0.24 -9.18 14.29
N TYR A 16 1.03 -9.45 13.26
CA TYR A 16 2.36 -10.07 13.44
C TYR A 16 3.44 -9.08 13.87
N LYS A 17 3.29 -7.81 13.53
CA LYS A 17 4.30 -6.78 13.79
C LYS A 17 4.14 -6.18 15.19
N ASP A 18 2.91 -5.92 15.60
CA ASP A 18 2.58 -5.24 16.84
C ASP A 18 1.15 -5.60 17.26
N ARG A 19 1.03 -6.57 18.18
CA ARG A 19 -0.27 -7.07 18.66
C ARG A 19 -1.02 -6.04 19.49
N GLU A 20 -0.32 -5.20 20.24
CA GLU A 20 -0.92 -4.13 21.02
C GLU A 20 -1.57 -3.11 20.09
N GLU A 21 -0.83 -2.62 19.11
CA GLU A 21 -1.37 -1.69 18.10
C GLU A 21 -2.49 -2.34 17.27
N TYR A 22 -2.40 -3.64 16.98
CA TYR A 22 -3.49 -4.38 16.36
C TYR A 22 -4.75 -4.35 17.20
N TYR A 23 -4.64 -4.67 18.49
CA TYR A 23 -5.78 -4.64 19.42
C TYR A 23 -6.43 -3.25 19.45
N LEU A 24 -5.64 -2.20 19.66
CA LEU A 24 -6.11 -0.83 19.71
C LEU A 24 -6.88 -0.42 18.45
N ASN A 25 -6.37 -0.77 17.29
CA ASN A 25 -6.92 -0.32 16.01
C ASN A 25 -8.11 -1.17 15.53
N TYR A 26 -8.19 -2.45 15.91
CA TYR A 26 -9.16 -3.37 15.32
C TYR A 26 -10.12 -4.01 16.29
N LEU A 27 -9.71 -4.27 17.53
CA LEU A 27 -10.49 -5.03 18.50
C LEU A 27 -11.06 -4.20 19.65
N ALA A 28 -10.44 -3.11 20.04
CA ALA A 28 -10.88 -2.26 21.12
C ALA A 28 -12.29 -1.70 20.84
N ASP A 29 -13.12 -1.65 21.88
CA ASP A 29 -14.47 -1.09 21.78
C ASP A 29 -14.44 0.39 21.42
N THR A 30 -13.48 1.11 21.97
CA THR A 30 -13.18 2.48 21.59
C THR A 30 -11.85 2.53 20.86
N ARG A 31 -11.90 2.97 19.63
CA ARG A 31 -10.69 3.13 18.81
C ARG A 31 -10.05 4.49 19.04
N PRO A 32 -8.73 4.57 19.00
CA PRO A 32 -8.08 5.87 18.96
C PRO A 32 -8.58 6.64 17.74
N PRO A 33 -8.67 7.98 17.82
CA PRO A 33 -9.03 8.79 16.67
C PRO A 33 -8.03 8.54 15.53
N ARG A 34 -8.54 8.64 14.31
CA ARG A 34 -7.67 8.51 13.13
C ARG A 34 -6.68 9.68 13.14
N PHE A 35 -5.39 9.36 13.07
CA PHE A 35 -4.37 10.39 12.91
C PHE A 35 -4.59 11.18 11.61
N PRO A 36 -4.39 12.50 11.63
CA PRO A 36 -4.42 13.31 10.43
C PRO A 36 -3.44 12.78 9.38
N GLN A 37 -3.79 12.96 8.13
CA GLN A 37 -2.92 12.58 7.02
C GLN A 37 -1.59 13.35 7.10
N THR A 38 -0.49 12.61 7.13
CA THR A 38 0.85 13.22 7.12
C THR A 38 1.22 13.74 5.73
N GLN A 39 2.17 14.68 5.65
CA GLN A 39 2.67 15.16 4.36
C GLN A 39 3.15 14.03 3.42
N PRO A 40 3.95 13.03 3.86
CA PRO A 40 4.29 11.90 2.99
C PRO A 40 3.08 11.11 2.47
N MET A 41 2.06 10.92 3.30
CA MET A 41 0.83 10.23 2.87
C MET A 41 0.07 11.07 1.83
N SER A 42 0.00 12.38 2.02
CA SER A 42 -0.70 13.27 1.10
C SER A 42 -0.06 13.32 -0.29
N VAL A 43 1.26 13.16 -0.38
CA VAL A 43 1.96 13.08 -1.68
C VAL A 43 1.56 11.82 -2.43
N GLY A 44 1.46 10.68 -1.74
CA GLY A 44 0.97 9.44 -2.33
C GLY A 44 -0.47 9.56 -2.83
N SER A 45 -1.36 10.12 -2.01
CA SER A 45 -2.76 10.39 -2.39
C SER A 45 -2.89 11.34 -3.58
N ALA A 46 -2.06 12.38 -3.64
CA ALA A 46 -2.05 13.31 -4.76
C ALA A 46 -1.54 12.64 -6.05
N PHE A 47 -0.45 11.87 -5.97
CA PHE A 47 0.04 11.09 -7.09
C PHE A 47 -1.03 10.12 -7.63
N ASP A 48 -1.70 9.42 -6.73
CA ASP A 48 -2.78 8.48 -7.08
C ASP A 48 -3.92 9.19 -7.84
N ALA A 49 -4.33 10.37 -7.39
CA ALA A 49 -5.33 11.17 -8.09
C ALA A 49 -4.88 11.54 -9.51
N TYR A 50 -3.63 11.99 -9.68
CA TYR A 50 -3.10 12.35 -10.99
C TYR A 50 -3.01 11.16 -11.95
N ILE A 51 -2.51 10.00 -11.48
CA ILE A 51 -2.35 8.84 -12.37
C ILE A 51 -3.70 8.25 -12.76
N LYS A 52 -4.69 8.18 -11.87
CA LYS A 52 -6.03 7.69 -12.19
C LYS A 52 -6.74 8.57 -13.22
N CYS A 53 -6.68 9.89 -13.07
CA CYS A 53 -7.23 10.80 -14.07
C CYS A 53 -6.51 10.62 -15.42
N TYR A 54 -5.19 10.60 -15.41
CA TYR A 54 -4.40 10.43 -16.63
C TYR A 54 -4.74 9.15 -17.38
N LEU A 55 -4.79 8.01 -16.70
CA LEU A 55 -5.12 6.73 -17.32
C LEU A 55 -6.56 6.69 -17.81
N SER A 56 -7.50 7.18 -17.01
CA SER A 56 -8.92 7.26 -17.38
C SER A 56 -9.15 8.11 -18.64
N ASP A 57 -8.47 9.24 -18.72
CA ASP A 57 -8.58 10.15 -19.88
C ASP A 57 -7.94 9.53 -21.15
N HIS A 58 -6.76 8.90 -21.04
CA HIS A 58 -6.09 8.24 -22.15
C HIS A 58 -6.90 7.05 -22.71
N LEU A 59 -7.61 6.35 -21.85
CA LEU A 59 -8.48 5.25 -22.25
C LEU A 59 -9.88 5.72 -22.73
N GLY A 60 -10.11 7.03 -22.73
CA GLY A 60 -11.42 7.62 -23.10
C GLY A 60 -12.55 7.35 -22.14
N LEU A 61 -12.26 6.87 -20.93
CA LEU A 61 -13.26 6.51 -19.92
C LEU A 61 -13.82 7.73 -19.18
N ASN A 62 -13.01 8.77 -18.99
CA ASN A 62 -13.36 10.04 -18.32
C ASN A 62 -14.05 9.84 -16.95
N LEU A 63 -13.57 8.89 -16.15
CA LEU A 63 -14.19 8.49 -14.89
C LEU A 63 -13.97 9.51 -13.77
N PHE A 64 -12.91 10.29 -13.83
CA PHE A 64 -12.48 11.14 -12.74
C PHE A 64 -12.26 12.58 -13.19
N LYS A 65 -12.54 13.51 -12.28
CA LYS A 65 -12.12 14.90 -12.40
C LYS A 65 -11.02 15.17 -11.38
N ILE A 66 -9.89 15.69 -11.83
CA ILE A 66 -8.68 15.80 -11.00
C ILE A 66 -8.92 16.59 -9.71
N ASP A 67 -9.60 17.72 -9.76
CA ASP A 67 -9.81 18.53 -8.56
C ASP A 67 -10.73 17.81 -7.56
N GLU A 68 -11.80 17.17 -8.03
CA GLU A 68 -12.73 16.43 -7.18
C GLU A 68 -12.02 15.23 -6.53
N LEU A 69 -11.28 14.42 -7.30
CA LEU A 69 -10.57 13.25 -6.77
C LEU A 69 -9.45 13.66 -5.82
N PHE A 70 -8.70 14.71 -6.16
CA PHE A 70 -7.63 15.23 -5.32
C PHE A 70 -8.17 15.71 -3.96
N GLU A 71 -9.27 16.47 -3.95
CA GLU A 71 -9.88 16.98 -2.72
C GLU A 71 -10.50 15.88 -1.84
N GLN A 72 -10.95 14.78 -2.45
CA GLN A 72 -11.42 13.60 -1.72
C GLN A 72 -10.30 12.83 -1.03
N GLN A 73 -9.12 12.79 -1.63
CA GLN A 73 -8.01 11.96 -1.17
C GLN A 73 -7.00 12.72 -0.30
N VAL A 74 -6.93 14.05 -0.43
CA VAL A 74 -5.95 14.88 0.27
C VAL A 74 -6.65 15.76 1.28
N GLU A 75 -6.29 15.60 2.56
CA GLU A 75 -6.82 16.45 3.63
C GLU A 75 -6.39 17.91 3.45
N GLU A 76 -7.29 18.84 3.80
CA GLU A 76 -7.19 20.27 3.51
C GLU A 76 -5.85 20.89 3.91
N GLN A 77 -5.36 20.57 5.11
CA GLN A 77 -4.10 21.11 5.63
C GLN A 77 -2.86 20.70 4.82
N ASN A 78 -2.97 19.69 3.95
CA ASN A 78 -1.86 19.22 3.12
C ASN A 78 -1.99 19.57 1.64
N ARG A 79 -3.12 20.16 1.20
CA ARG A 79 -3.45 20.32 -0.23
C ARG A 79 -2.41 21.11 -1.01
N ASP A 80 -1.98 22.25 -0.50
CA ASP A 80 -0.99 23.10 -1.19
C ASP A 80 0.33 22.39 -1.40
N TRP A 81 0.80 21.70 -0.36
CA TRP A 81 2.02 20.91 -0.44
C TRP A 81 1.88 19.73 -1.37
N ALA A 82 0.83 18.95 -1.20
CA ALA A 82 0.61 17.71 -1.92
C ALA A 82 0.37 17.94 -3.42
N ARG A 83 -0.29 19.05 -3.77
CA ARG A 83 -0.53 19.45 -5.17
C ARG A 83 0.80 19.60 -5.92
N ILE A 84 1.77 20.24 -5.32
CA ILE A 84 3.10 20.43 -5.93
C ILE A 84 3.90 19.12 -5.90
N ALA A 85 4.03 18.50 -4.72
CA ALA A 85 4.88 17.35 -4.54
C ALA A 85 4.37 16.09 -5.27
N GLY A 86 3.05 15.84 -5.22
CA GLY A 86 2.42 14.74 -5.94
C GLY A 86 2.47 14.93 -7.45
N LYS A 87 2.25 16.17 -7.94
CA LYS A 87 2.37 16.50 -9.36
C LYS A 87 3.80 16.27 -9.87
N THR A 88 4.81 16.67 -9.09
CA THR A 88 6.22 16.46 -9.44
C THR A 88 6.56 14.96 -9.55
N CYS A 89 6.06 14.13 -8.62
CA CYS A 89 6.21 12.67 -8.70
C CYS A 89 5.53 12.10 -9.96
N PHE A 90 4.32 12.57 -10.26
CA PHE A 90 3.57 12.16 -11.43
C PHE A 90 4.26 12.57 -12.73
N ASP A 91 4.76 13.80 -12.83
CA ASP A 91 5.46 14.29 -14.01
C ASP A 91 6.69 13.43 -14.34
N VAL A 92 7.49 13.07 -13.33
CA VAL A 92 8.63 12.15 -13.51
C VAL A 92 8.16 10.75 -13.95
N TYR A 93 7.04 10.24 -13.40
CA TYR A 93 6.47 8.96 -13.80
C TYR A 93 6.04 8.95 -15.29
N VAL A 94 5.50 10.08 -15.77
CA VAL A 94 5.17 10.26 -17.19
C VAL A 94 6.43 10.41 -18.04
N GLU A 95 7.34 11.31 -17.67
CA GLU A 95 8.55 11.65 -18.43
C GLU A 95 9.52 10.47 -18.59
N CYS A 96 9.65 9.62 -17.57
CA CYS A 96 10.49 8.41 -17.67
C CYS A 96 9.87 7.34 -18.59
N GLY A 97 8.60 7.44 -18.94
CA GLY A 97 7.89 6.53 -19.81
C GLY A 97 7.11 5.42 -19.10
N ALA A 98 7.10 5.37 -17.77
CA ALA A 98 6.37 4.35 -17.01
C ALA A 98 4.85 4.44 -17.24
N ALA A 99 4.29 5.66 -17.26
CA ALA A 99 2.88 5.87 -17.57
C ALA A 99 2.53 5.38 -18.99
N ALA A 100 3.38 5.63 -19.99
CA ALA A 100 3.15 5.17 -21.36
C ALA A 100 3.19 3.64 -21.47
N MET A 101 4.09 2.99 -20.73
CA MET A 101 4.11 1.52 -20.68
C MET A 101 2.81 0.97 -20.09
N LEU A 102 2.33 1.55 -18.99
CA LEU A 102 1.07 1.12 -18.38
C LEU A 102 -0.13 1.38 -19.28
N VAL A 103 -0.20 2.53 -19.96
CA VAL A 103 -1.24 2.80 -20.98
C VAL A 103 -1.25 1.71 -22.06
N THR A 104 -0.09 1.33 -22.57
CA THR A 104 0.02 0.26 -23.57
C THR A 104 -0.48 -1.09 -23.04
N GLU A 105 -0.21 -1.42 -21.77
CA GLU A 105 -0.72 -2.63 -21.14
C GLU A 105 -2.26 -2.57 -21.02
N LEU A 106 -2.82 -1.43 -20.62
CA LEU A 106 -4.25 -1.22 -20.47
C LEU A 106 -5.03 -1.20 -21.80
N GLU A 107 -4.50 -0.56 -22.83
CA GLU A 107 -5.07 -0.60 -24.19
C GLU A 107 -5.08 -2.03 -24.77
N ALA A 108 -4.14 -2.85 -24.33
CA ALA A 108 -4.08 -4.25 -24.69
C ALA A 108 -4.99 -5.15 -23.84
N SER A 109 -5.66 -4.61 -22.83
CA SER A 109 -6.52 -5.37 -21.92
C SER A 109 -7.71 -5.98 -22.65
N SER A 110 -8.12 -7.17 -22.21
CA SER A 110 -9.32 -7.85 -22.73
C SER A 110 -10.63 -7.37 -22.10
N ILE A 111 -10.55 -6.64 -21.00
CA ILE A 111 -11.68 -6.04 -20.29
C ILE A 111 -11.35 -4.61 -19.89
N GLU A 112 -12.39 -3.82 -19.58
CA GLU A 112 -12.21 -2.47 -19.05
C GLU A 112 -11.46 -2.50 -17.71
N PRO A 113 -10.39 -1.69 -17.54
CA PRO A 113 -9.65 -1.61 -16.30
C PRO A 113 -10.53 -1.11 -15.15
N ARG A 114 -10.31 -1.65 -13.98
CA ARG A 114 -10.99 -1.23 -12.74
C ARG A 114 -10.02 -0.44 -11.87
N PHE A 115 -10.40 0.79 -11.56
CA PHE A 115 -9.62 1.70 -10.72
C PHE A 115 -10.20 1.72 -9.30
N GLU A 116 -9.32 1.65 -8.31
CA GLU A 116 -9.58 1.78 -6.89
C GLU A 116 -10.99 1.35 -6.45
N PHE A 117 -11.13 0.08 -6.17
CA PHE A 117 -12.41 -0.47 -5.74
C PHE A 117 -12.21 -1.31 -4.48
N THR A 118 -13.13 -1.13 -3.53
CA THR A 118 -13.19 -1.97 -2.35
C THR A 118 -13.89 -3.27 -2.69
N VAL A 119 -13.28 -4.39 -2.35
CA VAL A 119 -13.83 -5.71 -2.58
C VAL A 119 -13.70 -6.57 -1.33
N GLU A 120 -14.80 -7.20 -0.96
CA GLU A 120 -14.84 -8.23 0.09
C GLU A 120 -14.87 -9.61 -0.59
N GLY A 121 -14.16 -10.56 -0.02
CA GLY A 121 -14.10 -11.92 -0.55
C GLY A 121 -13.54 -12.89 0.48
N VAL A 122 -13.40 -14.12 0.06
CA VAL A 122 -12.74 -15.18 0.82
C VAL A 122 -11.77 -15.89 -0.11
N ARG A 123 -10.69 -16.41 0.43
CA ARG A 123 -9.84 -17.36 -0.31
C ARG A 123 -10.58 -18.69 -0.47
N GLY A 124 -10.44 -19.35 -1.61
CA GLY A 124 -11.05 -20.66 -1.84
C GLY A 124 -10.67 -21.67 -0.75
N GLY A 125 -11.66 -22.36 -0.23
CA GLY A 125 -11.51 -23.31 0.89
C GLY A 125 -11.36 -22.69 2.27
N SER A 126 -11.33 -21.36 2.40
CA SER A 126 -11.29 -20.63 3.68
C SER A 126 -12.67 -20.07 4.04
N VAL A 127 -12.87 -19.83 5.35
CA VAL A 127 -14.05 -19.10 5.87
C VAL A 127 -13.69 -17.71 6.39
N VAL A 128 -12.44 -17.29 6.23
CA VAL A 128 -11.95 -16.01 6.70
C VAL A 128 -12.35 -14.90 5.74
N PRO A 129 -13.18 -13.94 6.16
CA PRO A 129 -13.54 -12.83 5.30
C PRO A 129 -12.35 -11.87 5.15
N LEU A 130 -12.05 -11.53 3.91
CA LEU A 130 -10.97 -10.64 3.52
C LEU A 130 -11.51 -9.37 2.90
N LEU A 131 -10.75 -8.28 3.05
CA LEU A 131 -11.01 -7.00 2.39
C LEU A 131 -9.78 -6.58 1.61
N GLY A 132 -9.97 -6.27 0.33
CA GLY A 132 -8.98 -5.67 -0.54
C GLY A 132 -9.42 -4.32 -1.09
N LYS A 133 -8.43 -3.50 -1.44
CA LYS A 133 -8.62 -2.23 -2.14
C LYS A 133 -7.50 -2.05 -3.16
N PRO A 134 -7.53 -2.81 -4.28
CA PRO A 134 -6.56 -2.64 -5.36
C PRO A 134 -6.66 -1.25 -5.98
N ASP A 135 -5.50 -0.64 -6.29
CA ASP A 135 -5.48 0.66 -6.98
C ASP A 135 -5.91 0.52 -8.44
N LEU A 136 -5.50 -0.59 -9.08
CA LEU A 136 -5.84 -0.90 -10.47
C LEU A 136 -5.85 -2.41 -10.69
N SER A 137 -6.83 -2.90 -11.42
CA SER A 137 -6.80 -4.26 -11.98
C SER A 137 -7.30 -4.29 -13.42
N TYR A 138 -6.72 -5.18 -14.24
CA TYR A 138 -7.07 -5.40 -15.64
C TYR A 138 -6.76 -6.83 -16.06
N GLN A 139 -7.12 -7.22 -17.27
CA GLN A 139 -6.75 -8.53 -17.81
C GLN A 139 -5.89 -8.37 -19.06
N THR A 140 -4.86 -9.21 -19.16
CA THR A 140 -4.06 -9.33 -20.38
C THR A 140 -4.92 -9.88 -21.52
N LYS A 141 -4.42 -9.80 -22.75
CA LYS A 141 -5.06 -10.44 -23.94
C LYS A 141 -5.27 -11.94 -23.77
N SER A 142 -4.45 -12.61 -22.96
CA SER A 142 -4.62 -14.04 -22.64
C SER A 142 -5.62 -14.30 -21.54
N GLY A 143 -6.30 -13.28 -21.01
CA GLY A 143 -7.28 -13.39 -19.94
C GLY A 143 -6.68 -13.46 -18.53
N LYS A 144 -5.36 -13.34 -18.39
CA LYS A 144 -4.70 -13.35 -17.08
C LYS A 144 -4.93 -12.04 -16.36
N THR A 145 -5.42 -12.09 -15.12
CA THR A 145 -5.60 -10.88 -14.29
C THR A 145 -4.26 -10.30 -13.86
N VAL A 146 -4.18 -8.98 -13.90
CA VAL A 146 -3.06 -8.18 -13.39
C VAL A 146 -3.58 -7.24 -12.32
N ILE A 147 -2.83 -7.13 -11.23
CA ILE A 147 -3.14 -6.20 -10.12
C ILE A 147 -1.93 -5.27 -9.96
N ILE A 148 -2.17 -3.97 -10.02
CA ILE A 148 -1.14 -2.94 -9.85
C ILE A 148 -1.45 -2.10 -8.61
N ASP A 149 -0.40 -1.73 -7.90
CA ASP A 149 -0.45 -0.82 -6.77
C ASP A 149 0.71 0.19 -6.87
N TRP A 150 0.45 1.46 -6.55
CA TRP A 150 1.46 2.51 -6.58
C TRP A 150 2.02 2.78 -5.19
N LYS A 151 3.33 2.91 -5.11
CA LYS A 151 4.05 3.18 -3.86
C LYS A 151 4.91 4.43 -3.99
N VAL A 152 4.45 5.55 -3.42
CA VAL A 152 5.22 6.80 -3.39
C VAL A 152 5.90 6.96 -2.03
N ASN A 153 7.22 7.06 -2.03
CA ASN A 153 8.02 7.05 -0.81
C ASN A 153 9.02 8.21 -0.74
N GLY A 154 9.16 8.77 0.42
CA GLY A 154 10.35 9.55 0.80
C GLY A 154 10.36 11.03 0.47
N TYR A 155 9.46 11.56 -0.35
CA TYR A 155 9.50 12.95 -0.82
C TYR A 155 9.49 13.99 0.30
N CYS A 156 8.75 13.77 1.35
CA CYS A 156 8.62 14.71 2.47
C CYS A 156 9.61 14.48 3.61
N SER A 157 10.48 13.49 3.50
CA SER A 157 11.41 13.15 4.57
C SER A 157 12.58 14.13 4.60
N LYS A 158 12.52 15.13 5.48
CA LYS A 158 13.65 16.01 5.79
C LYS A 158 14.71 15.33 6.68
N ALA A 159 14.28 14.38 7.51
CA ALA A 159 15.12 13.79 8.55
C ALA A 159 15.98 12.61 8.07
N SER A 160 15.58 11.92 7.02
CA SER A 160 16.33 10.77 6.48
C SER A 160 16.21 10.76 4.96
N PRO A 161 17.25 11.13 4.25
CA PRO A 161 17.27 11.00 2.80
C PRO A 161 17.06 9.54 2.46
N ARG A 162 15.95 9.23 1.81
CA ARG A 162 15.69 7.90 1.34
C ARG A 162 16.64 7.59 0.21
N LYS A 163 17.25 6.42 0.25
CA LYS A 163 18.24 5.99 -0.74
C LYS A 163 17.59 5.50 -2.03
N GLY A 164 16.49 6.11 -2.44
CA GLY A 164 15.81 5.74 -3.66
C GLY A 164 15.32 4.28 -3.65
N TYR A 165 14.90 3.79 -4.78
CA TYR A 165 14.40 2.42 -4.96
C TYR A 165 15.48 1.34 -4.72
N VAL A 166 16.75 1.72 -4.69
CA VAL A 166 17.87 0.82 -4.36
C VAL A 166 17.75 0.22 -2.95
N ARG A 167 16.95 0.83 -2.05
CA ARG A 167 16.68 0.30 -0.71
C ARG A 167 15.59 -0.76 -0.64
N ILE A 168 14.92 -1.04 -1.70
CA ILE A 168 14.00 -2.17 -1.77
C ILE A 168 14.74 -3.48 -1.54
N PHE A 169 16.02 -3.47 -1.87
CA PHE A 169 16.87 -4.63 -1.74
C PHE A 169 17.54 -4.64 -0.39
N PRO A 170 17.51 -5.76 0.34
CA PRO A 170 18.30 -5.94 1.56
C PRO A 170 19.76 -5.61 1.28
N GLU A 171 20.47 -5.15 2.30
CA GLU A 171 21.88 -4.84 2.18
C GLU A 171 22.67 -6.09 1.75
N GLY A 172 23.07 -6.14 0.50
CA GLY A 172 23.83 -7.23 -0.08
C GLY A 172 24.08 -7.01 -1.57
N ASN A 173 25.22 -7.48 -2.05
CA ASN A 173 25.65 -7.28 -3.43
C ASN A 173 24.80 -8.04 -4.47
N HIS A 174 23.92 -8.92 -4.02
CA HIS A 174 23.14 -9.82 -4.90
C HIS A 174 22.03 -9.11 -5.68
N HIS A 175 21.72 -7.89 -5.35
CA HIS A 175 20.51 -7.23 -5.82
C HIS A 175 20.76 -6.09 -6.80
N LYS A 176 22.00 -5.74 -7.06
CA LYS A 176 22.33 -4.75 -8.10
C LYS A 176 21.90 -5.20 -9.50
N ASP A 177 21.86 -6.52 -9.70
CA ASP A 177 21.49 -7.13 -10.98
C ASP A 177 19.98 -7.33 -11.13
N ALA A 178 19.20 -7.03 -10.09
CA ALA A 178 17.76 -7.22 -10.08
C ALA A 178 16.99 -6.10 -10.77
N LEU A 179 17.61 -4.95 -10.96
CA LEU A 179 17.04 -3.82 -11.65
C LEU A 179 17.81 -3.55 -12.94
N ILE A 180 17.09 -3.52 -14.05
CA ILE A 180 17.62 -3.07 -15.34
C ILE A 180 17.22 -1.61 -15.52
N GLU A 181 18.19 -0.70 -15.50
CA GLU A 181 17.96 0.71 -15.83
C GLU A 181 17.64 0.84 -17.31
N ILE A 182 16.49 1.42 -17.63
CA ILE A 182 16.03 1.67 -19.00
C ILE A 182 16.30 3.12 -19.41
N LYS A 183 16.12 4.02 -18.45
CA LYS A 183 16.39 5.47 -18.55
C LYS A 183 16.93 5.98 -17.23
N ASP A 184 17.46 7.19 -17.21
CA ASP A 184 18.08 7.83 -16.05
C ASP A 184 17.26 7.74 -14.74
N ASN A 185 15.94 7.70 -14.84
CA ASN A 185 15.02 7.73 -13.71
C ASN A 185 14.12 6.49 -13.60
N MET A 186 14.27 5.51 -14.48
CA MET A 186 13.41 4.33 -14.52
C MET A 186 14.21 3.04 -14.56
N ALA A 187 13.78 2.06 -13.77
CA ALA A 187 14.30 0.71 -13.78
C ALA A 187 13.16 -0.31 -13.78
N ILE A 188 13.42 -1.48 -14.33
CA ILE A 188 12.51 -2.63 -14.28
C ILE A 188 13.13 -3.72 -13.43
N ASN A 189 12.33 -4.30 -12.54
CA ASN A 189 12.71 -5.44 -11.72
C ASN A 189 12.76 -6.73 -12.55
N VAL A 190 13.77 -7.55 -12.30
CA VAL A 190 13.95 -8.86 -12.94
C VAL A 190 13.65 -10.04 -12.01
N TYR A 191 13.24 -9.81 -10.78
CA TYR A 191 12.79 -10.88 -9.90
C TYR A 191 11.51 -11.51 -10.41
N HIS A 192 11.42 -12.83 -10.25
CA HIS A 192 10.22 -13.56 -10.62
C HIS A 192 9.12 -13.39 -9.55
N ASN A 193 9.49 -13.47 -8.29
CA ASN A 193 8.56 -13.42 -7.17
C ASN A 193 8.64 -12.08 -6.43
N LEU A 194 7.47 -11.54 -6.05
CA LEU A 194 7.37 -10.25 -5.36
C LEU A 194 7.84 -10.33 -3.90
N GLU A 195 7.68 -11.47 -3.23
CA GLU A 195 8.16 -11.69 -1.86
C GLU A 195 9.68 -11.57 -1.73
N ASP A 196 10.43 -11.85 -2.79
CA ASP A 196 11.88 -11.66 -2.83
C ASP A 196 12.27 -10.18 -2.89
N VAL A 197 11.35 -9.35 -3.35
CA VAL A 197 11.50 -7.88 -3.38
C VAL A 197 11.02 -7.27 -2.07
N ASN A 198 9.78 -7.58 -1.67
CA ASN A 198 9.17 -7.02 -0.48
C ASN A 198 7.98 -7.86 -0.01
N VAL A 199 8.12 -8.45 1.17
CA VAL A 199 7.12 -9.34 1.79
C VAL A 199 5.79 -8.61 2.05
N ASP A 200 5.83 -7.36 2.48
CA ASP A 200 4.61 -6.60 2.78
C ASP A 200 3.80 -6.33 1.49
N TRP A 201 4.48 -6.05 0.38
CA TRP A 201 3.84 -5.88 -0.92
C TRP A 201 3.25 -7.19 -1.44
N ALA A 202 4.01 -8.27 -1.32
CA ALA A 202 3.53 -9.60 -1.70
C ALA A 202 2.30 -10.00 -0.88
N THR A 203 2.30 -9.78 0.44
CA THR A 203 1.15 -9.99 1.32
C THR A 203 -0.07 -9.18 0.87
N GLN A 204 0.13 -7.92 0.54
CA GLN A 204 -0.95 -7.05 0.10
C GLN A 204 -1.57 -7.54 -1.21
N LEU A 205 -0.75 -7.81 -2.21
CA LEU A 205 -1.24 -8.18 -3.52
C LEU A 205 -1.77 -9.62 -3.58
N ALA A 206 -1.26 -10.55 -2.73
CA ALA A 206 -1.83 -11.88 -2.56
C ALA A 206 -3.28 -11.79 -2.04
N ILE A 207 -3.51 -11.02 -0.99
CA ILE A 207 -4.86 -10.83 -0.45
C ILE A 207 -5.77 -10.17 -1.50
N TYR A 208 -5.27 -9.21 -2.30
CA TYR A 208 -6.03 -8.64 -3.40
C TYR A 208 -6.40 -9.68 -4.47
N GLY A 209 -5.51 -10.62 -4.78
CA GLY A 209 -5.81 -11.74 -5.67
C GLY A 209 -6.97 -12.59 -5.13
N TRP A 210 -6.90 -12.99 -3.87
CA TRP A 210 -7.93 -13.82 -3.24
C TRP A 210 -9.31 -13.14 -3.17
N VAL A 211 -9.39 -11.86 -2.81
CA VAL A 211 -10.69 -11.16 -2.80
C VAL A 211 -11.26 -10.96 -4.21
N LEU A 212 -10.44 -11.08 -5.25
CA LEU A 212 -10.87 -11.11 -6.63
C LEU A 212 -11.26 -12.51 -7.12
N GLY A 213 -11.20 -13.52 -6.24
CA GLY A 213 -11.54 -14.90 -6.55
C GLY A 213 -10.46 -15.64 -7.34
N ILE A 214 -9.19 -15.24 -7.20
CA ILE A 214 -8.06 -15.86 -7.88
C ILE A 214 -7.31 -16.69 -6.85
N ASP A 215 -7.59 -17.99 -6.83
CA ASP A 215 -7.02 -18.90 -5.82
C ASP A 215 -5.86 -19.73 -6.37
N ASP A 216 -6.03 -20.34 -7.54
CA ASP A 216 -5.13 -21.38 -8.08
C ASP A 216 -4.15 -20.86 -9.15
N ASP A 217 -4.44 -19.75 -9.80
CA ASP A 217 -3.55 -19.10 -10.78
C ASP A 217 -3.35 -17.64 -10.38
N MET A 218 -2.44 -17.46 -9.41
CA MET A 218 -2.16 -16.11 -8.88
C MET A 218 -1.94 -15.11 -10.01
N PRO A 219 -2.52 -13.92 -9.91
CA PRO A 219 -2.40 -12.90 -10.92
C PRO A 219 -0.94 -12.48 -11.09
N LEU A 220 -0.63 -11.94 -12.24
CA LEU A 220 0.56 -11.12 -12.37
C LEU A 220 0.37 -9.89 -11.49
N VAL A 221 1.30 -9.62 -10.60
CA VAL A 221 1.23 -8.49 -9.69
C VAL A 221 2.27 -7.44 -10.05
N GLY A 222 1.91 -6.18 -9.85
CA GLY A 222 2.80 -5.08 -10.13
C GLY A 222 2.83 -4.05 -9.01
N ILE A 223 4.03 -3.61 -8.71
CA ILE A 223 4.27 -2.42 -7.90
C ILE A 223 5.01 -1.41 -8.76
N ASP A 224 4.43 -0.24 -8.91
CA ASP A 224 5.14 0.89 -9.45
C ASP A 224 5.58 1.77 -8.29
N GLN A 225 6.86 1.70 -7.98
CA GLN A 225 7.45 2.43 -6.88
C GLN A 225 8.06 3.74 -7.35
N ILE A 226 7.55 4.84 -6.84
CA ILE A 226 8.09 6.18 -7.03
C ILE A 226 8.85 6.57 -5.78
N THR A 227 10.17 6.66 -5.86
CA THR A 227 11.02 6.97 -4.73
C THR A 227 11.70 8.29 -4.89
N CYS A 228 11.53 9.14 -3.91
CA CYS A 228 12.12 10.47 -3.86
C CYS A 228 13.35 10.44 -2.96
N GLY A 229 14.53 10.61 -3.54
CA GLY A 229 15.78 10.70 -2.83
C GLY A 229 16.10 12.17 -2.52
N ALA A 230 16.30 12.51 -1.26
CA ALA A 230 16.84 13.81 -0.91
C ALA A 230 18.36 13.81 -1.06
N LYS A 231 18.88 13.92 -2.26
CA LYS A 231 20.21 14.53 -2.43
C LYS A 231 19.99 16.03 -2.55
N LYS A 232 20.56 16.78 -1.59
CA LYS A 232 20.57 18.25 -1.60
C LYS A 232 21.03 18.73 -2.98
N GLY A 233 20.15 19.43 -3.72
CA GLY A 233 20.47 19.97 -5.04
C GLY A 233 20.07 19.17 -6.27
N LEU A 234 19.40 18.02 -6.14
CA LEU A 234 18.98 17.23 -7.30
C LEU A 234 17.58 17.56 -7.82
N GLY A 235 16.74 18.28 -7.04
CA GLY A 235 15.37 18.61 -7.47
C GLY A 235 14.63 17.38 -8.01
N GLU A 236 13.99 17.52 -9.16
CA GLU A 236 13.29 16.46 -9.87
C GLU A 236 14.16 15.23 -10.20
N LYS A 237 15.47 15.44 -10.40
CA LYS A 237 16.43 14.34 -10.65
C LYS A 237 16.62 13.38 -9.48
N GLY A 238 16.11 13.72 -8.30
CA GLY A 238 16.08 12.83 -7.13
C GLY A 238 14.92 11.83 -7.12
N ILE A 239 13.97 11.95 -8.05
CA ILE A 239 12.82 11.05 -8.15
C ILE A 239 13.15 9.92 -9.13
N ARG A 240 12.87 8.71 -8.71
CA ARG A 240 13.12 7.50 -9.50
C ARG A 240 11.91 6.59 -9.48
N VAL A 241 11.70 5.88 -10.58
CA VAL A 241 10.61 4.93 -10.76
C VAL A 241 11.18 3.53 -10.92
N ALA A 242 10.69 2.58 -10.14
CA ALA A 242 10.98 1.17 -10.29
C ALA A 242 9.68 0.40 -10.54
N MET A 243 9.58 -0.24 -11.71
CA MET A 243 8.44 -1.06 -12.09
C MET A 243 8.74 -2.52 -11.74
N HIS A 244 7.97 -3.09 -10.84
CA HIS A 244 8.03 -4.49 -10.48
C HIS A 244 6.84 -5.21 -11.15
N ARG A 245 7.11 -6.19 -11.98
CA ARG A 245 6.12 -7.09 -12.58
C ARG A 245 6.52 -8.50 -12.20
N CYS A 246 5.81 -9.07 -11.24
CA CYS A 246 6.20 -10.29 -10.56
C CYS A 246 5.01 -11.23 -10.42
N TYR A 247 5.32 -12.47 -10.05
CA TYR A 247 4.35 -13.41 -9.49
C TYR A 247 4.49 -13.42 -7.98
N ILE A 248 3.67 -14.25 -7.33
CA ILE A 248 3.80 -14.56 -5.90
C ILE A 248 3.96 -16.07 -5.80
N GLY A 249 4.99 -16.51 -5.09
CA GLY A 249 5.35 -17.94 -5.03
C GLY A 249 4.36 -18.76 -4.21
N ASP A 250 4.10 -19.99 -4.66
CA ASP A 250 3.12 -20.91 -4.03
C ASP A 250 3.45 -21.19 -2.55
N ALA A 251 4.73 -21.32 -2.22
CA ALA A 251 5.15 -21.53 -0.83
C ALA A 251 4.80 -20.35 0.06
N PHE A 252 4.99 -19.12 -0.46
CA PHE A 252 4.61 -17.90 0.24
C PHE A 252 3.09 -17.78 0.41
N LEU A 253 2.33 -18.10 -0.64
CA LEU A 253 0.87 -18.09 -0.60
C LEU A 253 0.31 -19.06 0.44
N LYS A 254 0.88 -20.26 0.54
CA LYS A 254 0.48 -21.23 1.54
C LYS A 254 0.77 -20.74 2.95
N ASP A 255 1.98 -20.24 3.22
CA ASP A 255 2.36 -19.70 4.53
C ASP A 255 1.48 -18.49 4.91
N LEU A 256 1.17 -17.63 3.96
CA LEU A 256 0.27 -16.49 4.19
C LEU A 256 -1.16 -16.93 4.49
N ALA A 257 -1.66 -17.98 3.81
CA ALA A 257 -2.97 -18.54 4.10
C ALA A 257 -3.06 -19.06 5.53
N ASP A 258 -2.07 -19.85 5.96
CA ASP A 258 -1.99 -20.37 7.32
C ASP A 258 -1.93 -19.23 8.36
N LYS A 259 -1.17 -18.17 8.06
CA LYS A 259 -1.10 -16.96 8.90
C LYS A 259 -2.44 -16.24 9.03
N ILE A 260 -3.18 -16.10 7.94
CA ILE A 260 -4.50 -15.45 7.95
C ILE A 260 -5.50 -16.25 8.77
N GLU A 261 -5.51 -17.56 8.63
CA GLU A 261 -6.36 -18.43 9.43
C GLU A 261 -6.01 -18.37 10.91
N HIS A 262 -4.72 -18.41 11.23
CA HIS A 262 -4.24 -18.22 12.60
C HIS A 262 -4.69 -16.87 13.21
N VAL A 263 -4.58 -15.76 12.48
CA VAL A 263 -5.07 -14.46 12.95
C VAL A 263 -6.57 -14.50 13.23
N TRP A 264 -7.34 -15.12 12.33
CA TRP A 264 -8.79 -15.19 12.48
C TRP A 264 -9.23 -16.04 13.66
N GLU A 265 -8.59 -17.19 13.87
CA GLU A 265 -8.82 -18.03 15.04
C GLU A 265 -8.41 -17.36 16.34
N ALA A 266 -7.26 -16.70 16.35
CA ALA A 266 -6.78 -15.94 17.50
C ALA A 266 -7.77 -14.82 17.91
N ILE A 267 -8.40 -14.15 16.95
CA ILE A 267 -9.42 -13.14 17.23
C ILE A 267 -10.68 -13.75 17.81
N LYS A 268 -11.08 -14.95 17.37
CA LYS A 268 -12.27 -15.64 17.88
C LYS A 268 -12.07 -16.24 19.25
N SER A 269 -10.87 -16.72 19.54
CA SER A 269 -10.50 -17.32 20.84
C SER A 269 -9.95 -16.24 21.79
N VAL A 270 -10.77 -15.22 22.03
CA VAL A 270 -10.44 -14.00 22.81
C VAL A 270 -9.66 -14.26 24.10
N ASP A 271 -9.91 -15.40 24.75
CA ASP A 271 -9.30 -15.76 26.02
C ASP A 271 -7.80 -16.10 25.90
N THR A 272 -7.30 -16.43 24.72
CA THR A 272 -5.93 -16.90 24.55
C THR A 272 -4.93 -15.87 24.01
N VAL A 273 -5.41 -14.84 23.34
CA VAL A 273 -4.54 -13.82 22.71
C VAL A 273 -4.15 -12.71 23.66
N PHE A 274 -5.02 -12.41 24.63
CA PHE A 274 -4.91 -11.26 25.53
C PHE A 274 -4.99 -11.60 27.01
N ASP A 275 -5.01 -12.87 27.40
CA ASP A 275 -4.92 -13.37 28.76
C ASP A 275 -3.50 -13.34 29.36
N SER A 276 -2.58 -12.66 28.71
CA SER A 276 -1.26 -12.43 29.26
C SER A 276 -1.30 -11.28 30.28
N PRO A 277 -0.37 -11.21 31.24
CA PRO A 277 -0.21 -10.05 32.11
C PRO A 277 -0.15 -8.71 31.36
N ASP A 278 0.26 -8.75 30.09
CA ASP A 278 0.30 -7.60 29.20
C ASP A 278 -1.09 -7.06 28.83
N SER A 279 -2.16 -7.89 28.93
CA SER A 279 -3.52 -7.43 28.63
C SER A 279 -4.03 -6.38 29.62
N ALA A 280 -3.65 -6.47 30.90
CA ALA A 280 -3.99 -5.45 31.90
C ALA A 280 -3.23 -4.14 31.64
N GLU A 281 -1.97 -4.22 31.21
CA GLU A 281 -1.16 -3.08 30.83
C GLU A 281 -1.69 -2.45 29.52
N ILE A 282 -2.11 -3.25 28.58
CA ILE A 282 -2.76 -2.80 27.33
C ILE A 282 -4.05 -2.06 27.63
N CYS A 283 -4.90 -2.60 28.54
CA CYS A 283 -6.13 -1.93 28.97
C CYS A 283 -5.84 -0.61 29.71
N ALA A 284 -4.84 -0.58 30.57
CA ALA A 284 -4.42 0.64 31.27
C ALA A 284 -3.87 1.71 30.31
N ARG A 285 -3.14 1.31 29.27
CA ARG A 285 -2.68 2.22 28.20
C ARG A 285 -3.83 2.72 27.33
N LEU A 286 -4.86 1.89 27.07
CA LEU A 286 -6.08 2.30 26.41
C LEU A 286 -6.79 3.42 27.16
N ASP A 287 -6.92 3.28 28.47
CA ASP A 287 -7.53 4.30 29.32
C ASP A 287 -6.69 5.60 29.31
N THR A 288 -5.38 5.47 29.31
CA THR A 288 -4.46 6.62 29.20
C THR A 288 -4.54 7.28 27.82
N TYR A 289 -4.66 6.52 26.75
CA TYR A 289 -4.90 7.02 25.41
C TYR A 289 -6.23 7.78 25.31
N HIS A 290 -7.27 7.23 25.94
CA HIS A 290 -8.57 7.88 26.01
C HIS A 290 -8.54 9.22 26.76
N LEU A 291 -7.77 9.30 27.83
CA LEU A 291 -7.61 10.54 28.59
C LEU A 291 -6.81 11.58 27.82
N ALA A 292 -5.75 11.16 27.10
CA ALA A 292 -4.91 12.06 26.31
C ALA A 292 -5.63 12.67 25.09
N PHE A 293 -6.66 12.01 24.57
CA PHE A 293 -7.44 12.51 23.42
C PHE A 293 -8.74 13.23 23.82
N LYS A 294 -9.07 13.27 25.10
CA LYS A 294 -10.23 14.04 25.58
C LYS A 294 -9.94 15.54 25.72
N ASP A 295 -8.69 15.90 25.91
CA ASP A 295 -8.26 17.29 26.02
C ASP A 295 -7.49 17.66 24.74
N ASP A 296 -8.00 18.63 23.98
CA ASP A 296 -7.36 19.16 22.75
C ASP A 296 -5.88 19.58 22.98
N ASP A 297 -5.52 19.89 24.22
CA ASP A 297 -4.14 20.23 24.61
C ASP A 297 -3.19 19.01 24.66
N GLY A 298 -3.69 17.78 24.79
CA GLY A 298 -2.90 16.56 24.84
C GLY A 298 -2.26 16.19 23.48
N PHE A 299 -2.92 16.58 22.40
CA PHE A 299 -2.43 16.33 21.05
C PHE A 299 -1.16 17.13 20.72
N ALA A 300 -1.08 18.36 21.19
CA ALA A 300 0.11 19.23 21.00
C ALA A 300 1.34 18.71 21.75
N ALA A 301 1.16 18.05 22.90
CA ALA A 301 2.25 17.52 23.73
C ALA A 301 2.90 16.26 23.11
N ILE A 302 2.14 15.44 22.40
CA ILE A 302 2.63 14.21 21.75
C ILE A 302 3.38 14.52 20.46
N MET A 303 2.95 15.57 19.73
CA MET A 303 3.57 15.97 18.46
C MET A 303 4.79 16.89 18.63
N GLY A 304 5.07 17.37 19.84
CA GLY A 304 6.19 18.26 20.17
C GLY A 304 7.47 17.55 20.66
N ARG A 305 7.56 16.22 20.57
CA ARG A 305 8.75 15.45 20.94
C ARG A 305 9.36 14.70 19.78
#